data_03eee7df179d4f05c293bf188791c99e
#
_entry.id   03eee7df179d4f05c293bf188791c99e
#
_cell.length_a   1.000
_cell.length_b   1.000
_cell.length_c   1.000
_cell.angle_alpha   90.00
_cell.angle_beta   90.00
_cell.angle_gamma   90.00
#
_symmetry.space_group_name_H-M   'P 1'
#
loop_
_entity.id
_entity.type
_entity.pdbx_description
1 polymer ?
#
loop_
_entity_poly.entity_id
_entity_poly.type
_entity_poly.pdbx_seq_one_letter_code
_entity_poly.pdbx_strand_id
1 'polypeptide(L)'
;MTDSPSPTPPTPLLADEGLLAFTPVPLDRRRANGWTAAQQERFILALHVMGSVGQAAKAVGMSRQSAYNLRERVGAESFAKSWDAAIDMGRQRQFDLAMERAIHGVTTV
;
A
#
# COMPACT_ATOMS: atom_id res chain seq x y z
N MET A 1 3.69 11.37 -36.91
CA MET A 1 3.71 11.19 -36.53
C MET A 1 3.92 10.76 -35.73
N THR A 2 4.02 10.72 -35.55
CA THR A 2 4.13 10.46 -34.90
C THR A 2 4.11 10.17 -33.96
N ASP A 3 4.15 10.28 -33.52
CA ASP A 3 4.17 10.14 -32.63
C ASP A 3 4.00 9.69 -31.77
N SER A 4 3.89 9.58 -31.54
CA SER A 4 3.72 9.24 -30.74
C SER A 4 3.63 8.89 -29.93
N PRO A 5 3.56 8.84 -29.34
CA PRO A 5 3.48 8.57 -28.49
C PRO A 5 3.41 7.87 -27.68
N SER A 6 3.52 7.62 -27.44
CA SER A 6 3.44 7.05 -26.73
C SER A 6 3.40 6.66 -25.90
N PRO A 7 3.33 6.50 -25.48
CA PRO A 7 3.23 6.24 -24.63
C PRO A 7 3.39 5.48 -23.82
N THR A 8 3.66 5.26 -23.35
CA THR A 8 3.82 4.72 -22.65
C THR A 8 3.67 4.24 -21.78
N PRO A 9 3.58 3.77 -21.22
CA PRO A 9 3.27 3.24 -20.31
C PRO A 9 3.79 2.73 -19.44
N PRO A 10 4.13 2.68 -19.04
CA PRO A 10 4.65 2.32 -18.14
C PRO A 10 4.40 1.72 -17.16
N THR A 11 4.49 1.72 -16.78
CA THR A 11 4.00 1.00 -16.20
C THR A 11 4.40 0.42 -14.97
N PRO A 12 5.33 -0.38 -14.72
CA PRO A 12 5.63 -0.99 -13.44
C PRO A 12 6.01 0.03 -12.42
N LEU A 13 6.75 0.98 -12.79
CA LEU A 13 7.06 2.05 -11.89
C LEU A 13 5.83 2.80 -11.54
N LEU A 14 4.97 2.89 -12.52
CA LEU A 14 3.75 3.61 -12.35
C LEU A 14 2.82 2.93 -11.38
N ALA A 15 2.96 1.63 -11.19
CA ALA A 15 2.14 0.94 -10.24
C ALA A 15 2.35 1.48 -8.85
N ASP A 16 3.60 1.68 -8.47
CA ASP A 16 3.91 2.23 -7.17
C ASP A 16 3.46 3.67 -7.06
N GLU A 17 3.69 4.43 -8.11
CA GLU A 17 3.23 5.81 -8.15
C GLU A 17 1.72 5.86 -8.07
N GLY A 18 1.07 4.91 -8.74
CA GLY A 18 -0.38 4.84 -8.70
C GLY A 18 -0.91 4.60 -7.30
N LEU A 19 -0.22 3.76 -6.54
CA LEU A 19 -0.62 3.49 -5.17
C LEU A 19 -0.51 4.74 -4.31
N LEU A 20 0.48 5.57 -4.55
CA LEU A 20 0.68 6.77 -3.77
C LEU A 20 -0.08 7.96 -4.32
N ALA A 21 -0.69 7.81 -5.46
CA ALA A 21 -1.40 8.90 -6.10
C ALA A 21 -2.84 9.02 -5.61
N PHE A 22 -3.16 8.42 -4.48
CA PHE A 22 -4.49 8.53 -3.91
C PHE A 22 -4.68 9.89 -3.26
N THR A 23 -5.93 10.27 -3.08
CA THR A 23 -6.27 11.47 -2.35
C THR A 23 -6.25 11.15 -0.86
N PRO A 24 -5.40 11.81 -0.08
CA PRO A 24 -5.34 11.51 1.35
C PRO A 24 -6.66 11.78 2.03
N VAL A 25 -6.92 11.04 3.10
CA VAL A 25 -8.09 11.26 3.91
C VAL A 25 -8.01 12.66 4.50
N PRO A 26 -9.02 13.50 4.32
CA PRO A 26 -8.99 14.83 4.90
C PRO A 26 -9.16 14.74 6.40
N LEU A 27 -8.27 15.40 7.12
CA LEU A 27 -8.29 15.37 8.58
C LEU A 27 -8.30 16.77 9.12
N ASP A 28 -8.99 16.92 10.24
CA ASP A 28 -8.94 18.14 10.99
C ASP A 28 -7.50 18.28 11.49
N ARG A 29 -6.90 19.44 11.29
CA ARG A 29 -5.55 19.69 11.70
C ARG A 29 -5.27 19.25 13.11
N ARG A 30 -6.19 19.56 14.01
CA ARG A 30 -5.98 19.27 15.40
C ARG A 30 -6.08 17.82 15.74
N ARG A 31 -6.73 17.07 14.86
CA ARG A 31 -6.98 15.68 15.16
C ARG A 31 -6.30 14.73 14.23
N ALA A 32 -5.24 15.19 13.62
CA ALA A 32 -4.54 14.34 12.67
C ALA A 32 -3.98 13.10 13.36
N ASN A 33 -3.64 13.19 14.64
CA ASN A 33 -3.13 12.03 15.37
C ASN A 33 -2.01 11.33 14.64
N GLY A 34 -1.20 12.09 13.92
CA GLY A 34 -0.11 11.50 13.20
C GLY A 34 -0.46 10.97 11.82
N TRP A 35 -1.73 10.95 11.44
CA TRP A 35 -2.13 10.47 10.12
C TRP A 35 -2.09 11.58 9.08
N THR A 36 -0.94 12.21 8.95
CA THR A 36 -0.75 13.21 7.90
C THR A 36 -0.77 12.54 6.55
N ALA A 37 -0.81 13.35 5.48
CA ALA A 37 -0.77 12.80 4.15
C ALA A 37 0.47 11.93 3.96
N ALA A 38 1.60 12.37 4.48
CA ALA A 38 2.84 11.61 4.37
C ALA A 38 2.75 10.28 5.10
N GLN A 39 2.13 10.26 6.27
CA GLN A 39 1.96 9.03 7.03
C GLN A 39 1.04 8.07 6.30
N GLN A 40 -0.01 8.60 5.69
CA GLN A 40 -0.92 7.76 4.92
C GLN A 40 -0.19 7.11 3.76
N GLU A 41 0.67 7.85 3.09
CA GLU A 41 1.46 7.30 1.99
C GLU A 41 2.40 6.22 2.48
N ARG A 42 3.06 6.45 3.60
CA ARG A 42 3.95 5.46 4.17
C ARG A 42 3.22 4.19 4.55
N PHE A 43 2.03 4.34 5.06
CA PHE A 43 1.22 3.19 5.43
C PHE A 43 0.87 2.35 4.19
N ILE A 44 0.46 3.01 3.12
CA ILE A 44 0.13 2.31 1.88
C ILE A 44 1.36 1.59 1.33
N LEU A 45 2.52 2.24 1.38
CA LEU A 45 3.76 1.60 0.96
C LEU A 45 4.07 0.39 1.81
N ALA A 46 3.87 0.51 3.11
CA ALA A 46 4.13 -0.59 4.02
C ALA A 46 3.18 -1.77 3.75
N LEU A 47 1.93 -1.47 3.43
CA LEU A 47 0.99 -2.52 3.05
C LEU A 47 1.48 -3.26 1.81
N HIS A 48 1.99 -2.51 0.86
CA HIS A 48 2.48 -3.07 -0.39
C HIS A 48 3.68 -4.00 -0.14
N VAL A 49 4.53 -3.62 0.79
CA VAL A 49 5.72 -4.40 1.09
C VAL A 49 5.40 -5.59 1.99
N MET A 50 4.60 -5.36 3.00
CA MET A 50 4.41 -6.35 4.06
C MET A 50 3.18 -7.25 3.89
N GLY A 51 2.17 -6.77 3.18
CA GLY A 51 0.96 -7.57 2.98
C GLY A 51 0.20 -7.83 4.26
N SER A 52 0.37 -6.98 5.28
CA SER A 52 -0.28 -7.15 6.57
C SER A 52 -0.60 -5.79 7.16
N VAL A 53 -1.87 -5.59 7.50
CA VAL A 53 -2.31 -4.33 8.08
C VAL A 53 -1.63 -4.09 9.42
N GLY A 54 -1.55 -5.14 10.24
CA GLY A 54 -0.93 -5.00 11.55
C GLY A 54 0.52 -4.58 11.48
N GLN A 55 1.28 -5.21 10.60
CA GLN A 55 2.68 -4.89 10.47
C GLN A 55 2.90 -3.52 9.83
N ALA A 56 2.06 -3.19 8.85
CA ALA A 56 2.16 -1.90 8.20
C ALA A 56 1.89 -0.77 9.17
N ALA A 57 0.85 -0.92 9.99
CA ALA A 57 0.52 0.09 10.99
C ALA A 57 1.68 0.26 11.97
N LYS A 58 2.21 -0.85 12.43
CA LYS A 58 3.33 -0.82 13.36
C LYS A 58 4.54 -0.12 12.74
N ALA A 59 4.78 -0.38 11.47
CA ALA A 59 5.93 0.20 10.78
C ALA A 59 5.85 1.72 10.73
N VAL A 60 4.65 2.28 10.71
CA VAL A 60 4.50 3.73 10.68
C VAL A 60 4.16 4.29 12.06
N GLY A 61 4.27 3.46 13.08
CA GLY A 61 4.07 3.92 14.46
C GLY A 61 2.62 4.11 14.84
N MET A 62 1.70 3.43 14.16
CA MET A 62 0.28 3.58 14.42
C MET A 62 -0.31 2.23 14.82
N SER A 63 -1.49 2.26 15.41
CA SER A 63 -2.15 1.02 15.75
C SER A 63 -2.99 0.55 14.58
N ARG A 64 -3.22 -0.75 14.57
CA ARG A 64 -4.07 -1.35 13.56
C ARG A 64 -5.48 -0.75 13.60
N GLN A 65 -6.01 -0.59 14.81
CA GLN A 65 -7.33 -0.03 14.98
C GLN A 65 -7.41 1.39 14.43
N SER A 66 -6.36 2.16 14.67
CA SER A 66 -6.29 3.54 14.18
C SER A 66 -6.35 3.57 12.66
N ALA A 67 -5.67 2.63 12.01
CA ALA A 67 -5.68 2.56 10.56
C ALA A 67 -7.08 2.25 10.03
N TYR A 68 -7.77 1.32 10.66
CA TYR A 68 -9.12 1.00 10.24
C TYR A 68 -10.07 2.15 10.49
N ASN A 69 -9.87 2.86 11.59
CA ASN A 69 -10.69 4.03 11.87
C ASN A 69 -10.50 5.09 10.80
N LEU A 70 -9.28 5.28 10.37
CA LEU A 70 -8.98 6.23 9.32
C LEU A 70 -9.69 5.85 8.02
N ARG A 71 -9.67 4.58 7.69
CA ARG A 71 -10.29 4.07 6.48
C ARG A 71 -11.81 4.31 6.47
N GLU A 72 -12.42 4.38 7.64
CA GLU A 72 -13.86 4.55 7.74
C GLU A 72 -14.30 6.01 7.71
N ARG A 73 -13.39 6.94 7.63
CA ARG A 73 -13.76 8.35 7.66
C ARG A 73 -14.34 8.79 6.34
N VAL A 74 -15.11 9.87 6.42
CA VAL A 74 -15.67 10.49 5.22
C VAL A 74 -14.48 10.99 4.38
N GLY A 75 -14.53 10.70 3.09
CA GLY A 75 -13.46 11.13 2.21
C GLY A 75 -12.32 10.14 2.13
N ALA A 76 -12.50 8.94 2.68
CA ALA A 76 -11.43 7.95 2.67
C ALA A 76 -11.50 6.98 1.49
N GLU A 77 -12.39 7.23 0.54
CA GLU A 77 -12.59 6.30 -0.56
C GLU A 77 -11.33 6.03 -1.36
N SER A 78 -10.60 7.08 -1.67
CA SER A 78 -9.39 6.93 -2.47
C SER A 78 -8.31 6.19 -1.68
N PHE A 79 -8.19 6.52 -0.41
CA PHE A 79 -7.25 5.86 0.49
C PHE A 79 -7.60 4.36 0.60
N ALA A 80 -8.88 4.05 0.75
CA ALA A 80 -9.31 2.67 0.87
C ALA A 80 -9.02 1.86 -0.39
N LYS A 81 -9.18 2.47 -1.55
CA LYS A 81 -8.86 1.82 -2.80
C LYS A 81 -7.38 1.49 -2.89
N SER A 82 -6.54 2.45 -2.56
CA SER A 82 -5.10 2.20 -2.58
C SER A 82 -4.72 1.16 -1.55
N TRP A 83 -5.37 1.18 -0.40
CA TRP A 83 -5.16 0.18 0.62
C TRP A 83 -5.43 -1.23 0.07
N ASP A 84 -6.60 -1.41 -0.57
CA ASP A 84 -6.97 -2.71 -1.08
C ASP A 84 -5.98 -3.20 -2.14
N ALA A 85 -5.59 -2.31 -3.03
CA ALA A 85 -4.64 -2.66 -4.08
C ALA A 85 -3.27 -3.00 -3.48
N ALA A 86 -2.83 -2.21 -2.52
CA ALA A 86 -1.51 -2.40 -1.93
C ALA A 86 -1.42 -3.71 -1.17
N ILE A 87 -2.46 -4.02 -0.39
CA ILE A 87 -2.41 -5.22 0.41
C ILE A 87 -2.51 -6.48 -0.45
N ASP A 88 -3.26 -6.39 -1.54
CA ASP A 88 -3.33 -7.50 -2.48
C ASP A 88 -1.96 -7.79 -3.08
N MET A 89 -1.28 -6.75 -3.51
CA MET A 89 0.07 -6.91 -4.06
C MET A 89 1.03 -7.45 -3.03
N GLY A 90 0.92 -6.95 -1.80
CA GLY A 90 1.79 -7.40 -0.73
C GLY A 90 1.59 -8.86 -0.40
N ARG A 91 0.34 -9.29 -0.36
CA ARG A 91 0.03 -10.68 -0.07
C ARG A 91 0.51 -11.59 -1.18
N GLN A 92 0.34 -11.16 -2.42
CA GLN A 92 0.80 -11.94 -3.56
C GLN A 92 2.31 -12.10 -3.50
N ARG A 93 3.01 -11.03 -3.19
CA ARG A 93 4.46 -11.09 -3.07
C ARG A 93 4.89 -12.04 -1.96
N GLN A 94 4.24 -11.97 -0.81
CA GLN A 94 4.58 -12.85 0.30
C GLN A 94 4.30 -14.30 -0.04
N PHE A 95 3.21 -14.53 -0.73
CA PHE A 95 2.88 -15.87 -1.17
C PHE A 95 3.94 -16.42 -2.13
N ASP A 96 4.35 -15.62 -3.08
CA ASP A 96 5.36 -16.03 -4.05
C ASP A 96 6.70 -16.35 -3.36
N LEU A 97 7.08 -15.53 -2.39
CA LEU A 97 8.31 -15.76 -1.66
C LEU A 97 8.22 -17.05 -0.84
N ALA A 98 7.08 -17.29 -0.24
CA ALA A 98 6.88 -18.49 0.56
C ALA A 98 6.92 -19.74 -0.32
N MET A 99 6.32 -19.68 -1.49
CA MET A 99 6.33 -20.78 -2.42
C MET A 99 7.75 -21.08 -2.90
N GLU A 100 8.48 -20.04 -3.21
CA GLU A 100 9.84 -20.19 -3.66
C GLU A 100 10.68 -20.84 -2.59
N ARG A 101 10.52 -20.41 -1.36
CA ARG A 101 11.25 -20.98 -0.23
C ARG A 101 10.90 -22.44 -0.02
N ALA A 102 9.62 -22.78 -0.16
CA ALA A 102 9.17 -24.15 0.01
C ALA A 102 9.76 -25.05 -1.04
N ILE A 103 9.82 -24.59 -2.28
CA ILE A 103 10.40 -25.37 -3.37
C ILE A 103 11.88 -25.63 -3.10
N HIS A 104 12.59 -24.60 -2.71
CA HIS A 104 14.01 -24.76 -2.40
C HIS A 104 14.23 -25.70 -1.23
N GLY A 105 13.37 -25.58 -0.23
CA GLY A 105 13.47 -26.45 0.93
C GLY A 105 13.29 -27.90 0.56
N VAL A 106 12.40 -28.20 -0.35
CA VAL A 106 12.15 -29.55 -0.78
C VAL A 106 13.35 -30.12 -1.51
N THR A 107 13.98 -29.30 -2.31
CA THR A 107 15.10 -29.79 -3.12
C THR A 107 16.34 -30.06 -2.30
N THR A 108 16.42 -29.56 -1.11
CA THR A 108 17.61 -29.82 -0.29
C THR A 108 17.62 -31.19 0.32
N VAL A 109 16.54 -31.87 0.24
CA VAL A 109 16.49 -33.24 0.74
C VAL A 109 17.15 -34.20 -0.22
#